data_2f4b088df8642ebcab35225c8545600e
#
_entry.id   2f4b088df8642ebcab35225c8545600e
#
_cell.length_a   1.000
_cell.length_b   1.000
_cell.length_c   1.000
_cell.angle_alpha   90.00
_cell.angle_beta   90.00
_cell.angle_gamma   90.00
#
_symmetry.space_group_name_H-M   'P 1'
#
loop_
_entity.id
_entity.type
_entity.pdbx_description
1 polymer ?
#
loop_
_entity_poly.entity_id
_entity_poly.type
_entity_poly.pdbx_seq_one_letter_code
_entity_poly.pdbx_strand_id
1 'polypeptide(L)'
;ALGVARRFAARTAIPTRVVALPRNVGGAGGFTAGIALAVEPLMQPLGPHTLGAGYRMGGYEPQPGLVHDMWLMDDDTVPLPNALEELLRASDACVAQNGRVPVALGSKAIWTDGREHLMNKPRPRTHPAEGGTKLRGLPSAYQTRSLSFVSCLLNADTIAAMRRLPKTAYFLWNDDYEYTTALLKRHIGYYVPASEVVHKTKVFGSSDADPGARFYNEVRNKIWLWRGSRGNFTRTERVLFLLKTVRRWALTWLRSPDRTVIADCLRRGWHD
;
A
#
# COMPACT_ATOMS: atom_id res chain seq x y z
N ALA A 1 8.26 -2.52 -20.15
CA ALA A 1 7.35 -3.16 -19.18
C ALA A 1 6.25 -3.98 -19.86
N LEU A 2 5.30 -3.37 -20.62
CA LEU A 2 4.12 -4.06 -21.18
C LEU A 2 4.47 -5.30 -22.03
N GLY A 3 5.49 -5.23 -22.91
CA GLY A 3 5.93 -6.36 -23.73
C GLY A 3 6.47 -7.52 -22.90
N VAL A 4 7.13 -7.25 -21.76
CA VAL A 4 7.61 -8.29 -20.83
C VAL A 4 6.44 -8.98 -20.16
N ALA A 5 5.49 -8.21 -19.64
CA ALA A 5 4.29 -8.73 -18.98
C ALA A 5 3.45 -9.61 -19.93
N ARG A 6 3.25 -9.19 -21.18
CA ARG A 6 2.54 -9.98 -22.19
C ARG A 6 3.26 -11.30 -22.54
N ARG A 7 4.61 -11.28 -22.67
CA ARG A 7 5.38 -12.50 -22.91
C ARG A 7 5.32 -13.46 -21.72
N PHE A 8 5.35 -12.95 -20.50
CA PHE A 8 5.17 -13.78 -19.31
C PHE A 8 3.78 -14.42 -19.29
N ALA A 9 2.72 -13.63 -19.47
CA ALA A 9 1.34 -14.12 -19.49
C ALA A 9 1.11 -15.21 -20.55
N ALA A 10 1.80 -15.14 -21.70
CA ALA A 10 1.72 -16.14 -22.76
C ALA A 10 2.46 -17.45 -22.46
N ARG A 11 3.31 -17.51 -21.43
CA ARG A 11 4.20 -18.65 -21.13
C ARG A 11 3.93 -19.29 -19.77
N THR A 12 3.26 -18.59 -18.87
CA THR A 12 2.98 -19.10 -17.53
C THR A 12 1.71 -19.95 -17.52
N ALA A 13 1.72 -21.01 -16.69
CA ALA A 13 0.52 -21.79 -16.36
C ALA A 13 -0.37 -21.09 -15.32
N ILE A 14 0.14 -20.04 -14.67
CA ILE A 14 -0.62 -19.26 -13.68
C ILE A 14 -1.63 -18.38 -14.43
N PRO A 15 -2.94 -18.41 -14.11
CA PRO A 15 -3.90 -17.50 -14.69
C PRO A 15 -3.45 -16.05 -14.59
N THR A 16 -3.19 -15.41 -15.71
CA THR A 16 -2.57 -14.09 -15.77
C THR A 16 -3.37 -13.17 -16.68
N ARG A 17 -3.63 -11.96 -16.20
CA ARG A 17 -4.26 -10.90 -16.96
C ARG A 17 -3.34 -9.67 -17.02
N VAL A 18 -3.10 -9.16 -18.22
CA VAL A 18 -2.34 -7.94 -18.44
C VAL A 18 -3.30 -6.82 -18.87
N VAL A 19 -3.42 -5.80 -18.05
CA VAL A 19 -4.28 -4.64 -18.32
C VAL A 19 -3.40 -3.43 -18.63
N ALA A 20 -3.49 -2.93 -19.85
CA ALA A 20 -2.81 -1.70 -20.28
C ALA A 20 -3.74 -0.52 -20.05
N LEU A 21 -3.35 0.41 -19.21
CA LEU A 21 -4.08 1.65 -19.01
C LEU A 21 -3.78 2.63 -20.15
N PRO A 22 -4.77 3.44 -20.60
CA PRO A 22 -4.64 4.28 -21.80
C PRO A 22 -3.64 5.43 -21.62
N ARG A 23 -3.32 5.78 -20.37
CA ARG A 23 -2.38 6.85 -20.03
C ARG A 23 -1.63 6.51 -18.75
N ASN A 24 -0.55 7.22 -18.47
CA ASN A 24 0.13 7.13 -17.16
C ASN A 24 -0.77 7.74 -16.08
N VAL A 25 -1.19 6.89 -15.14
CA VAL A 25 -2.04 7.25 -13.99
C VAL A 25 -1.27 7.21 -12.67
N GLY A 26 0.05 7.00 -12.74
CA GLY A 26 0.91 6.82 -11.57
C GLY A 26 0.65 5.52 -10.82
N GLY A 27 1.39 5.30 -9.75
CA GLY A 27 1.20 4.13 -8.87
C GLY A 27 -0.20 4.09 -8.28
N ALA A 28 -0.70 5.22 -7.79
CA ALA A 28 -2.05 5.34 -7.23
C ALA A 28 -3.15 4.84 -8.17
N GLY A 29 -3.10 5.23 -9.44
CA GLY A 29 -4.07 4.80 -10.44
C GLY A 29 -3.91 3.33 -10.83
N GLY A 30 -2.67 2.85 -10.92
CA GLY A 30 -2.36 1.44 -11.20
C GLY A 30 -2.90 0.51 -10.12
N PHE A 31 -2.58 0.78 -8.85
CA PHE A 31 -3.10 0.01 -7.72
C PHE A 31 -4.62 0.10 -7.59
N THR A 32 -5.21 1.27 -7.81
CA THR A 32 -6.67 1.42 -7.79
C THR A 32 -7.33 0.53 -8.84
N ALA A 33 -6.81 0.50 -10.07
CA ALA A 33 -7.34 -0.35 -11.13
C ALA A 33 -7.20 -1.84 -10.80
N GLY A 34 -6.03 -2.25 -10.28
CA GLY A 34 -5.77 -3.63 -9.86
C GLY A 34 -6.69 -4.09 -8.73
N ILE A 35 -6.84 -3.29 -7.68
CA ILE A 35 -7.74 -3.57 -6.56
C ILE A 35 -9.19 -3.65 -7.03
N ALA A 36 -9.64 -2.70 -7.84
CA ALA A 36 -11.00 -2.70 -8.38
C ALA A 36 -11.31 -3.99 -9.14
N LEU A 37 -10.38 -4.43 -9.99
CA LEU A 37 -10.51 -5.68 -10.75
C LEU A 37 -10.53 -6.92 -9.85
N ALA A 38 -9.76 -6.92 -8.76
CA ALA A 38 -9.69 -8.04 -7.83
C ALA A 38 -10.95 -8.17 -6.96
N VAL A 39 -11.58 -7.04 -6.57
CA VAL A 39 -12.78 -7.06 -5.71
C VAL A 39 -14.10 -7.10 -6.47
N GLU A 40 -14.11 -6.81 -7.77
CA GLU A 40 -15.32 -6.81 -8.59
C GLU A 40 -16.13 -8.12 -8.47
N PRO A 41 -15.51 -9.33 -8.51
CA PRO A 41 -16.24 -10.58 -8.35
C PRO A 41 -16.85 -10.78 -6.98
N LEU A 42 -16.30 -10.13 -5.94
CA LEU A 42 -16.75 -10.23 -4.54
C LEU A 42 -17.87 -9.24 -4.20
N MET A 43 -18.09 -8.26 -5.05
CA MET A 43 -19.13 -7.24 -4.88
C MET A 43 -20.43 -7.74 -5.51
N GLN A 44 -21.24 -8.48 -4.76
CA GLN A 44 -22.57 -8.97 -5.19
C GLN A 44 -23.55 -7.86 -5.54
N PRO A 45 -24.63 -8.13 -6.37
CA PRO A 45 -24.75 -7.55 -7.70
C PRO A 45 -24.97 -6.06 -7.59
N LEU A 46 -23.97 -5.28 -7.79
CA LEU A 46 -24.14 -3.91 -8.24
C LEU A 46 -24.49 -4.01 -9.71
N GLY A 47 -25.64 -3.46 -10.07
CA GLY A 47 -26.08 -3.38 -11.45
C GLY A 47 -24.96 -2.85 -12.39
N PRO A 48 -25.16 -2.87 -13.70
CA PRO A 48 -24.13 -2.81 -14.74
C PRO A 48 -23.32 -1.49 -14.85
N HIS A 49 -23.23 -0.69 -13.79
CA HIS A 49 -22.81 0.72 -13.87
C HIS A 49 -21.47 1.09 -13.24
N THR A 50 -20.68 0.16 -12.69
CA THR A 50 -19.53 0.61 -11.87
C THR A 50 -18.16 0.51 -12.54
N LEU A 51 -17.96 -0.29 -13.53
CA LEU A 51 -16.75 -0.30 -14.37
C LEU A 51 -17.17 -0.81 -15.76
N GLY A 52 -16.85 -0.07 -16.81
CA GLY A 52 -17.29 -0.37 -18.17
C GLY A 52 -17.20 -1.86 -18.53
N ALA A 53 -18.14 -2.32 -19.33
CA ALA A 53 -18.45 -3.73 -19.66
C ALA A 53 -17.30 -4.64 -20.19
N GLY A 54 -16.05 -4.36 -19.88
CA GLY A 54 -14.86 -5.10 -20.29
C GLY A 54 -13.98 -5.65 -19.15
N TYR A 55 -14.33 -5.46 -17.89
CA TYR A 55 -13.44 -5.72 -16.76
C TYR A 55 -13.88 -6.89 -15.86
N ARG A 56 -14.38 -7.97 -16.42
CA ARG A 56 -14.53 -9.20 -15.63
C ARG A 56 -13.19 -9.91 -15.55
N MET A 57 -12.78 -10.33 -14.34
CA MET A 57 -11.73 -11.33 -14.19
C MET A 57 -12.28 -12.64 -14.77
N GLY A 58 -11.80 -13.00 -15.96
CA GLY A 58 -12.32 -14.17 -16.65
C GLY A 58 -12.25 -15.44 -15.78
N GLY A 59 -13.38 -16.03 -15.48
CA GLY A 59 -13.50 -17.35 -14.88
C GLY A 59 -13.29 -17.45 -13.36
N TYR A 60 -13.05 -16.35 -12.63
CA TYR A 60 -12.99 -16.40 -11.18
C TYR A 60 -14.38 -16.17 -10.57
N GLU A 61 -14.90 -17.19 -9.90
CA GLU A 61 -16.11 -17.10 -9.09
C GLU A 61 -15.74 -17.22 -7.61
N PRO A 62 -16.11 -16.23 -6.75
CA PRO A 62 -15.89 -16.33 -5.32
C PRO A 62 -16.57 -17.56 -4.74
N GLN A 63 -15.84 -18.34 -3.97
CA GLN A 63 -16.39 -19.53 -3.32
C GLN A 63 -16.86 -19.17 -1.91
N PRO A 64 -18.12 -19.46 -1.54
CA PRO A 64 -18.62 -19.20 -0.20
C PRO A 64 -17.78 -19.94 0.87
N GLY A 65 -17.43 -19.23 1.94
CA GLY A 65 -16.68 -19.79 3.06
C GLY A 65 -15.15 -19.78 2.89
N LEU A 66 -14.64 -19.33 1.74
CA LEU A 66 -13.21 -19.09 1.56
C LEU A 66 -12.86 -17.64 1.90
N VAL A 67 -11.62 -17.45 2.37
CA VAL A 67 -11.00 -16.13 2.54
C VAL A 67 -10.36 -15.73 1.22
N HIS A 68 -10.67 -14.53 0.72
CA HIS A 68 -10.12 -14.02 -0.52
C HIS A 68 -9.14 -12.90 -0.19
N ASP A 69 -7.89 -13.12 -0.59
CA ASP A 69 -6.82 -12.14 -0.39
C ASP A 69 -6.27 -11.66 -1.74
N MET A 70 -5.79 -10.41 -1.76
CA MET A 70 -5.05 -9.86 -2.88
C MET A 70 -3.68 -9.38 -2.42
N TRP A 71 -2.62 -9.78 -3.11
CA TRP A 71 -1.27 -9.36 -2.79
C TRP A 71 -0.79 -8.29 -3.77
N LEU A 72 -0.65 -7.08 -3.27
CA LEU A 72 -0.16 -5.92 -4.04
C LEU A 72 1.36 -5.86 -3.99
N MET A 73 1.97 -5.56 -5.11
CA MET A 73 3.43 -5.32 -5.22
C MET A 73 3.71 -4.27 -6.29
N ASP A 74 4.80 -3.50 -6.08
CA ASP A 74 5.40 -2.68 -7.14
C ASP A 74 6.07 -3.57 -8.19
N ASP A 75 6.24 -3.06 -9.41
CA ASP A 75 6.81 -3.79 -10.56
C ASP A 75 8.32 -4.06 -10.45
N ASP A 76 8.98 -3.43 -9.48
CA ASP A 76 10.39 -3.65 -9.11
C ASP A 76 10.55 -4.45 -7.79
N THR A 77 9.49 -5.08 -7.32
CA THR A 77 9.49 -5.92 -6.11
C THR A 77 9.50 -7.39 -6.47
N VAL A 78 10.40 -8.14 -5.83
CA VAL A 78 10.54 -9.60 -6.00
C VAL A 78 10.42 -10.28 -4.64
N PRO A 79 9.37 -11.08 -4.40
CA PRO A 79 9.23 -11.81 -3.14
C PRO A 79 10.26 -12.93 -3.03
N LEU A 80 10.75 -13.18 -1.80
CA LEU A 80 11.51 -14.39 -1.50
C LEU A 80 10.57 -15.61 -1.50
N PRO A 81 11.10 -16.83 -1.69
CA PRO A 81 10.27 -18.04 -1.87
C PRO A 81 9.24 -18.30 -0.78
N ASN A 82 9.54 -17.95 0.48
CA ASN A 82 8.66 -18.14 1.63
C ASN A 82 7.81 -16.91 1.97
N ALA A 83 7.90 -15.82 1.19
CA ALA A 83 7.28 -14.55 1.58
C ALA A 83 5.76 -14.64 1.71
N LEU A 84 5.08 -15.33 0.78
CA LEU A 84 3.63 -15.54 0.86
C LEU A 84 3.25 -16.44 2.03
N GLU A 85 3.98 -17.53 2.23
CA GLU A 85 3.75 -18.48 3.33
C GLU A 85 3.78 -17.77 4.69
N GLU A 86 4.76 -16.89 4.91
CA GLU A 86 4.88 -16.13 6.15
C GLU A 86 3.74 -15.13 6.36
N LEU A 87 3.21 -14.53 5.27
CA LEU A 87 2.00 -13.71 5.36
C LEU A 87 0.77 -14.52 5.72
N LEU A 88 0.57 -15.67 5.09
CA LEU A 88 -0.57 -16.56 5.39
C LEU A 88 -0.48 -17.10 6.81
N ARG A 89 0.71 -17.51 7.27
CA ARG A 89 0.95 -17.92 8.66
C ARG A 89 0.62 -16.80 9.67
N ALA A 90 0.91 -15.55 9.32
CA ALA A 90 0.53 -14.41 10.16
C ALA A 90 -0.99 -14.17 10.15
N SER A 91 -1.67 -14.42 9.03
CA SER A 91 -3.13 -14.39 8.95
C SER A 91 -3.76 -15.45 9.87
N ASP A 92 -3.30 -16.69 9.80
CA ASP A 92 -3.77 -17.79 10.63
C ASP A 92 -3.54 -17.51 12.12
N ALA A 93 -2.35 -17.01 12.49
CA ALA A 93 -2.04 -16.61 13.85
C ALA A 93 -2.96 -15.47 14.35
N CYS A 94 -3.32 -14.52 13.46
CA CYS A 94 -4.28 -13.47 13.79
C CYS A 94 -5.68 -14.03 14.04
N VAL A 95 -6.15 -14.95 13.19
CA VAL A 95 -7.44 -15.62 13.36
C VAL A 95 -7.46 -16.41 14.67
N ALA A 96 -6.43 -17.20 14.94
CA ALA A 96 -6.32 -17.99 16.18
C ALA A 96 -6.29 -17.11 17.44
N GLN A 97 -5.67 -15.92 17.35
CA GLN A 97 -5.54 -15.02 18.50
C GLN A 97 -6.75 -14.09 18.69
N ASN A 98 -7.34 -13.61 17.60
CA ASN A 98 -8.30 -12.51 17.61
C ASN A 98 -9.69 -12.90 17.05
N GLY A 99 -9.87 -14.14 16.56
CA GLY A 99 -11.12 -14.64 16.00
C GLY A 99 -11.51 -13.99 14.66
N ARG A 100 -10.57 -13.30 13.99
CA ARG A 100 -10.84 -12.62 12.70
C ARG A 100 -9.60 -12.47 11.83
N VAL A 101 -9.84 -12.42 10.53
CA VAL A 101 -8.80 -12.21 9.51
C VAL A 101 -8.26 -10.77 9.62
N PRO A 102 -6.92 -10.56 9.50
CA PRO A 102 -6.36 -9.22 9.39
C PRO A 102 -6.74 -8.59 8.05
N VAL A 103 -7.04 -7.29 8.03
CA VAL A 103 -7.40 -6.60 6.78
C VAL A 103 -6.18 -6.36 5.88
N ALA A 104 -5.00 -6.26 6.47
CA ALA A 104 -3.77 -6.00 5.74
C ALA A 104 -2.56 -6.58 6.45
N LEU A 105 -1.67 -7.20 5.68
CA LEU A 105 -0.36 -7.69 6.11
C LEU A 105 0.72 -7.13 5.20
N GLY A 106 1.83 -6.65 5.76
CA GLY A 106 2.94 -6.10 4.98
C GLY A 106 4.23 -6.86 5.20
N SER A 107 4.97 -7.11 4.12
CA SER A 107 6.28 -7.75 4.15
C SER A 107 7.38 -6.74 4.48
N LYS A 108 8.52 -7.27 4.92
CA LYS A 108 9.76 -6.52 5.06
C LYS A 108 10.40 -6.34 3.67
N ALA A 109 10.57 -5.10 3.27
CA ALA A 109 11.31 -4.78 2.06
C ALA A 109 12.82 -4.68 2.37
N ILE A 110 13.62 -5.43 1.61
CA ILE A 110 15.09 -5.34 1.63
C ILE A 110 15.59 -4.84 0.27
N TRP A 111 16.74 -4.21 0.23
CA TRP A 111 17.38 -3.84 -1.03
C TRP A 111 18.20 -5.01 -1.59
N THR A 112 18.72 -4.83 -2.80
CA THR A 112 19.48 -5.87 -3.53
C THR A 112 20.72 -6.39 -2.80
N ASP A 113 21.22 -5.65 -1.80
CA ASP A 113 22.34 -6.03 -0.93
C ASP A 113 21.92 -6.59 0.44
N GLY A 114 20.62 -6.81 0.66
CA GLY A 114 20.07 -7.36 1.89
C GLY A 114 19.76 -6.33 2.98
N ARG A 115 20.11 -5.06 2.83
CA ARG A 115 19.76 -4.01 3.81
C ARG A 115 18.27 -3.72 3.80
N GLU A 116 17.68 -3.54 4.99
CA GLU A 116 16.27 -3.20 5.11
C GLU A 116 15.96 -1.81 4.55
N HIS A 117 14.94 -1.70 3.72
CA HIS A 117 14.39 -0.44 3.25
C HIS A 117 13.58 0.24 4.35
N LEU A 118 14.23 1.09 5.14
CA LEU A 118 13.58 1.79 6.27
C LEU A 118 12.42 2.69 5.83
N MET A 119 12.44 3.15 4.58
CA MET A 119 11.34 3.94 3.99
C MET A 119 10.02 3.15 3.91
N ASN A 120 10.08 1.83 3.75
CA ASN A 120 8.91 0.96 3.66
C ASN A 120 8.57 0.31 5.01
N LYS A 121 9.40 0.48 6.04
CA LYS A 121 9.17 -0.05 7.37
C LYS A 121 8.09 0.74 8.11
N PRO A 122 6.92 0.17 8.38
CA PRO A 122 5.88 0.85 9.14
C PRO A 122 6.28 0.95 10.62
N ARG A 123 5.71 1.92 11.30
CA ARG A 123 5.88 2.03 12.75
C ARG A 123 4.88 1.16 13.48
N PRO A 124 5.26 0.58 14.63
CA PRO A 124 4.32 -0.09 15.52
C PRO A 124 3.16 0.82 15.89
N ARG A 125 1.97 0.26 16.00
CA ARG A 125 0.78 0.98 16.45
C ARG A 125 0.92 1.33 17.92
N THR A 126 0.77 2.61 18.26
CA THR A 126 0.94 3.10 19.63
C THR A 126 -0.17 2.57 20.56
N HIS A 127 -1.39 2.53 20.06
CA HIS A 127 -2.55 1.97 20.75
C HIS A 127 -3.07 0.80 19.92
N PRO A 128 -2.69 -0.44 20.25
CA PRO A 128 -3.15 -1.61 19.50
C PRO A 128 -4.68 -1.69 19.53
N ALA A 129 -5.25 -2.13 18.42
CA ALA A 129 -6.60 -2.65 18.44
C ALA A 129 -6.63 -3.95 19.26
N GLU A 130 -7.81 -4.53 19.46
CA GLU A 130 -7.99 -5.81 20.16
C GLU A 130 -6.91 -6.83 19.81
N GLY A 131 -6.53 -7.67 20.78
CA GLY A 131 -5.57 -8.76 20.61
C GLY A 131 -4.09 -8.41 20.86
N GLY A 132 -3.77 -7.16 21.24
CA GLY A 132 -2.41 -6.76 21.56
C GLY A 132 -1.54 -6.41 20.35
N THR A 133 -0.31 -5.98 20.63
CA THR A 133 0.61 -5.46 19.61
C THR A 133 1.26 -6.55 18.75
N LYS A 134 1.41 -7.76 19.28
CA LYS A 134 2.18 -8.85 18.63
C LYS A 134 1.32 -10.08 18.41
N LEU A 135 1.70 -10.91 17.46
CA LEU A 135 1.11 -12.21 17.21
C LEU A 135 1.82 -13.30 18.02
N ARG A 136 1.06 -14.22 18.62
CA ARG A 136 1.59 -15.41 19.26
C ARG A 136 2.29 -16.28 18.22
N GLY A 137 3.46 -16.79 18.56
CA GLY A 137 4.27 -17.60 17.63
C GLY A 137 5.01 -16.80 16.54
N LEU A 138 4.77 -15.48 16.44
CA LEU A 138 5.43 -14.58 15.49
C LEU A 138 5.89 -13.30 16.21
N PRO A 139 6.89 -13.37 17.09
CA PRO A 139 7.27 -12.28 18.00
C PRO A 139 7.81 -11.04 17.28
N SER A 140 8.30 -11.18 16.05
CA SER A 140 8.77 -10.07 15.22
C SER A 140 7.62 -9.31 14.54
N ALA A 141 6.44 -9.94 14.34
CA ALA A 141 5.28 -9.29 13.77
C ALA A 141 4.63 -8.34 14.77
N TYR A 142 4.17 -7.19 14.26
CA TYR A 142 3.52 -6.19 15.12
C TYR A 142 2.39 -5.44 14.39
N GLN A 143 1.38 -5.02 15.15
CA GLN A 143 0.31 -4.19 14.63
C GLN A 143 0.84 -2.84 14.16
N THR A 144 0.32 -2.38 13.02
CA THR A 144 0.70 -1.12 12.40
C THR A 144 -0.53 -0.26 12.07
N ARG A 145 -0.27 1.02 11.74
CA ARG A 145 -1.30 1.98 11.30
C ARG A 145 -1.24 2.30 9.81
N SER A 146 -0.20 1.85 9.14
CA SER A 146 -0.03 2.01 7.70
C SER A 146 0.86 0.91 7.15
N LEU A 147 0.69 0.58 5.88
CA LEU A 147 1.53 -0.34 5.13
C LEU A 147 1.80 0.26 3.76
N SER A 148 2.93 -0.12 3.16
CA SER A 148 3.29 0.28 1.80
C SER A 148 2.81 -0.77 0.80
N PHE A 149 2.38 -0.35 -0.38
CA PHE A 149 1.99 -1.22 -1.48
C PHE A 149 3.18 -1.91 -2.18
N VAL A 150 4.41 -1.61 -1.77
CA VAL A 150 5.60 -2.38 -2.20
C VAL A 150 5.42 -3.88 -1.97
N SER A 151 4.80 -4.27 -0.83
CA SER A 151 4.29 -5.62 -0.59
C SER A 151 3.21 -5.56 0.48
N CYS A 152 1.95 -5.69 0.07
CA CYS A 152 0.80 -5.61 0.96
C CYS A 152 -0.25 -6.65 0.58
N LEU A 153 -0.47 -7.64 1.45
CA LEU A 153 -1.56 -8.60 1.33
C LEU A 153 -2.81 -7.98 1.98
N LEU A 154 -3.86 -7.80 1.20
CA LEU A 154 -5.12 -7.22 1.63
C LEU A 154 -6.23 -8.28 1.60
N ASN A 155 -7.06 -8.30 2.64
CA ASN A 155 -8.26 -9.12 2.63
C ASN A 155 -9.30 -8.52 1.66
N ALA A 156 -9.51 -9.18 0.54
CA ALA A 156 -10.36 -8.71 -0.55
C ALA A 156 -11.84 -8.64 -0.15
N ASP A 157 -12.33 -9.56 0.70
CA ASP A 157 -13.70 -9.57 1.18
C ASP A 157 -14.01 -8.30 1.99
N THR A 158 -13.09 -7.92 2.89
CA THR A 158 -13.21 -6.68 3.67
C THR A 158 -13.19 -5.44 2.77
N ILE A 159 -12.30 -5.40 1.76
CA ILE A 159 -12.23 -4.29 0.81
C ILE A 159 -13.53 -4.18 0.00
N ALA A 160 -14.04 -5.29 -0.50
CA ALA A 160 -15.31 -5.35 -1.22
C ALA A 160 -16.49 -4.84 -0.37
N ALA A 161 -16.56 -5.29 0.89
CA ALA A 161 -17.60 -4.84 1.84
C ALA A 161 -17.50 -3.34 2.16
N MET A 162 -16.30 -2.80 2.26
CA MET A 162 -16.07 -1.37 2.53
C MET A 162 -16.39 -0.47 1.34
N ARG A 163 -16.40 -1.00 0.12
CA ARG A 163 -16.63 -0.28 -1.14
C ARG A 163 -15.73 0.94 -1.30
N ARG A 164 -14.50 0.86 -0.82
CA ARG A 164 -13.53 1.94 -0.88
C ARG A 164 -12.29 1.51 -1.64
N LEU A 165 -11.93 2.31 -2.62
CA LEU A 165 -10.69 2.18 -3.40
C LEU A 165 -9.69 3.28 -3.02
N PRO A 166 -8.39 3.09 -3.33
CA PRO A 166 -7.40 4.16 -3.22
C PRO A 166 -7.77 5.37 -4.08
N LYS A 167 -7.31 6.54 -3.69
CA LYS A 167 -7.58 7.79 -4.43
C LYS A 167 -6.59 7.97 -5.57
N THR A 168 -7.03 7.78 -6.80
CA THR A 168 -6.19 7.89 -8.02
C THR A 168 -5.51 9.26 -8.17
N ALA A 169 -6.14 10.33 -7.66
CA ALA A 169 -5.62 11.70 -7.73
C ALA A 169 -4.27 11.89 -7.02
N TYR A 170 -3.90 10.98 -6.11
CA TYR A 170 -2.57 11.01 -5.47
C TYR A 170 -1.43 10.82 -6.46
N PHE A 171 -1.66 10.09 -7.54
CA PHE A 171 -0.73 9.82 -8.63
C PHE A 171 0.55 9.11 -8.19
N LEU A 172 1.36 9.72 -7.32
CA LEU A 172 2.62 9.21 -6.81
C LEU A 172 2.78 9.57 -5.33
N TRP A 173 3.14 8.58 -4.50
CA TRP A 173 3.38 8.67 -3.05
C TRP A 173 2.14 9.02 -2.21
N ASN A 174 2.13 8.49 -1.01
CA ASN A 174 1.11 8.66 0.03
C ASN A 174 -0.30 8.11 -0.31
N ASP A 175 -0.53 7.50 -1.46
CA ASP A 175 -1.76 6.79 -1.81
C ASP A 175 -1.95 5.53 -0.95
N ASP A 176 -0.88 4.73 -0.81
CA ASP A 176 -0.78 3.59 0.08
C ASP A 176 -0.99 3.99 1.55
N TYR A 177 -0.33 5.06 1.97
CA TYR A 177 -0.45 5.58 3.33
C TYR A 177 -1.88 6.08 3.62
N GLU A 178 -2.50 6.84 2.70
CA GLU A 178 -3.88 7.31 2.82
C GLU A 178 -4.85 6.12 2.94
N TYR A 179 -4.70 5.16 2.05
CA TYR A 179 -5.60 4.02 1.97
C TYR A 179 -5.47 3.10 3.18
N THR A 180 -4.26 2.69 3.51
CA THR A 180 -4.01 1.76 4.62
C THR A 180 -4.28 2.39 5.98
N THR A 181 -4.05 3.71 6.17
CA THR A 181 -4.44 4.39 7.42
C THR A 181 -5.95 4.44 7.61
N ALA A 182 -6.72 4.51 6.53
CA ALA A 182 -8.18 4.42 6.61
C ALA A 182 -8.65 3.02 7.01
N LEU A 183 -8.10 1.98 6.37
CA LEU A 183 -8.40 0.58 6.69
C LEU A 183 -8.03 0.27 8.15
N LEU A 184 -6.78 0.52 8.50
CA LEU A 184 -6.18 0.18 9.79
C LEU A 184 -6.63 1.07 10.95
N LYS A 185 -7.50 2.04 10.71
CA LYS A 185 -8.17 2.76 11.78
C LYS A 185 -9.16 1.87 12.53
N ARG A 186 -9.91 1.05 11.80
CA ARG A 186 -11.03 0.23 12.33
C ARG A 186 -10.73 -1.27 12.31
N HIS A 187 -9.70 -1.68 11.57
CA HIS A 187 -9.34 -3.07 11.36
C HIS A 187 -7.93 -3.36 11.88
N ILE A 188 -7.62 -4.64 12.04
CA ILE A 188 -6.32 -5.14 12.46
C ILE A 188 -5.46 -5.39 11.22
N GLY A 189 -4.20 -5.00 11.29
CA GLY A 189 -3.20 -5.36 10.31
C GLY A 189 -1.81 -5.39 10.92
N TYR A 190 -0.93 -6.18 10.34
CA TYR A 190 0.40 -6.45 10.86
C TYR A 190 1.49 -6.22 9.83
N TYR A 191 2.62 -5.76 10.30
CA TYR A 191 3.89 -5.88 9.60
C TYR A 191 4.52 -7.21 10.00
N VAL A 192 4.95 -8.00 9.01
CA VAL A 192 5.44 -9.38 9.15
C VAL A 192 6.89 -9.45 8.66
N PRO A 193 7.90 -9.19 9.51
CA PRO A 193 9.30 -9.18 9.09
C PRO A 193 9.84 -10.52 8.58
N ALA A 194 9.18 -11.64 8.91
CA ALA A 194 9.53 -12.96 8.39
C ALA A 194 9.20 -13.11 6.89
N SER A 195 8.23 -12.35 6.40
CA SER A 195 7.95 -12.22 4.98
C SER A 195 8.88 -11.17 4.38
N GLU A 196 9.79 -11.57 3.51
CA GLU A 196 10.78 -10.67 2.91
C GLU A 196 10.56 -10.53 1.40
N VAL A 197 10.70 -9.30 0.91
CA VAL A 197 10.68 -8.99 -0.53
C VAL A 197 11.87 -8.10 -0.89
N VAL A 198 12.48 -8.33 -2.06
CA VAL A 198 13.55 -7.49 -2.58
C VAL A 198 12.93 -6.36 -3.39
N HIS A 199 13.09 -5.13 -2.94
CA HIS A 199 12.63 -3.92 -3.63
C HIS A 199 13.80 -3.30 -4.39
N LYS A 200 13.81 -3.46 -5.70
CA LYS A 200 14.94 -3.14 -6.60
C LYS A 200 14.96 -1.66 -7.01
N THR A 201 14.83 -0.76 -6.06
CA THR A 201 14.97 0.67 -6.36
C THR A 201 16.36 0.99 -6.93
N LYS A 202 16.44 1.99 -7.82
CA LYS A 202 17.71 2.39 -8.46
C LYS A 202 18.77 2.85 -7.46
N VAL A 203 18.34 3.46 -6.36
CA VAL A 203 19.21 3.97 -5.29
C VAL A 203 18.66 3.53 -3.95
N PHE A 204 19.51 3.04 -3.06
CA PHE A 204 19.13 2.68 -1.70
C PHE A 204 18.59 3.91 -0.96
N GLY A 205 17.47 3.76 -0.26
CA GLY A 205 16.87 4.86 0.50
C GLY A 205 16.35 6.01 -0.37
N SER A 206 15.88 5.73 -1.57
CA SER A 206 15.49 6.74 -2.57
C SER A 206 14.46 7.77 -2.09
N SER A 207 13.68 7.48 -1.03
CA SER A 207 12.78 8.48 -0.42
C SER A 207 13.53 9.50 0.45
N ASP A 208 14.74 9.18 0.89
CA ASP A 208 15.61 10.05 1.69
C ASP A 208 16.64 10.80 0.82
N ALA A 209 16.78 10.38 -0.45
CA ALA A 209 17.52 11.11 -1.46
C ALA A 209 16.76 12.39 -1.86
N ASP A 210 17.47 13.32 -2.54
CA ASP A 210 16.82 14.54 -3.03
C ASP A 210 15.69 14.21 -4.01
N PRO A 211 14.43 14.53 -3.70
CA PRO A 211 13.29 14.16 -4.51
C PRO A 211 13.15 15.00 -5.78
N GLY A 212 13.87 16.12 -5.89
CA GLY A 212 13.76 17.08 -6.99
C GLY A 212 12.31 17.55 -7.21
N ALA A 213 11.92 17.74 -8.46
CA ALA A 213 10.58 18.22 -8.83
C ALA A 213 9.42 17.28 -8.40
N ARG A 214 9.69 15.99 -8.15
CA ARG A 214 8.68 15.05 -7.63
C ARG A 214 8.21 15.38 -6.21
N PHE A 215 8.97 16.22 -5.47
CA PHE A 215 8.61 16.68 -4.15
C PHE A 215 7.25 17.41 -4.09
N TYR A 216 6.83 17.99 -5.21
CA TYR A 216 5.49 18.55 -5.37
C TYR A 216 4.39 17.54 -4.96
N ASN A 217 4.48 16.28 -5.39
CA ASN A 217 3.49 15.26 -5.03
C ASN A 217 3.49 14.97 -3.52
N GLU A 218 4.69 14.94 -2.89
CA GLU A 218 4.80 14.75 -1.44
C GLU A 218 4.07 15.89 -0.69
N VAL A 219 4.25 17.13 -1.11
CA VAL A 219 3.64 18.30 -0.45
C VAL A 219 2.13 18.29 -0.66
N ARG A 220 1.66 18.27 -1.92
CA ARG A 220 0.24 18.26 -2.26
C ARG A 220 -0.51 17.12 -1.56
N ASN A 221 0.02 15.90 -1.66
CA ASN A 221 -0.65 14.71 -1.15
C ASN A 221 -0.74 14.74 0.39
N LYS A 222 0.25 15.30 1.09
CA LYS A 222 0.19 15.48 2.55
C LYS A 222 -0.79 16.58 2.96
N ILE A 223 -0.92 17.63 2.18
CA ILE A 223 -1.99 18.64 2.40
C ILE A 223 -3.36 17.99 2.21
N TRP A 224 -3.56 17.20 1.17
CA TRP A 224 -4.81 16.47 0.96
C TRP A 224 -5.11 15.46 2.08
N LEU A 225 -4.11 14.75 2.57
CA LEU A 225 -4.24 13.90 3.77
C LEU A 225 -4.72 14.71 4.98
N TRP A 226 -4.09 15.85 5.22
CA TRP A 226 -4.42 16.74 6.34
C TRP A 226 -5.82 17.30 6.24
N ARG A 227 -6.22 17.77 5.04
CA ARG A 227 -7.52 18.42 4.82
C ARG A 227 -8.65 17.43 4.59
N GLY A 228 -8.45 16.45 3.71
CA GLY A 228 -9.51 15.59 3.16
C GLY A 228 -9.63 14.22 3.84
N SER A 229 -8.58 13.72 4.50
CA SER A 229 -8.57 12.38 5.12
C SER A 229 -8.47 12.45 6.66
N ARG A 230 -9.02 13.49 7.25
CA ARG A 230 -9.03 13.70 8.73
C ARG A 230 -9.60 12.50 9.47
N GLY A 231 -10.60 11.84 8.89
CA GLY A 231 -11.23 10.66 9.44
C GLY A 231 -10.30 9.46 9.64
N ASN A 232 -9.16 9.41 8.94
CA ASN A 232 -8.19 8.31 9.06
C ASN A 232 -7.41 8.34 10.39
N PHE A 233 -7.35 9.50 11.06
CA PHE A 233 -6.44 9.74 12.17
C PHE A 233 -7.19 10.12 13.45
N THR A 234 -6.60 9.78 14.59
CA THR A 234 -6.95 10.38 15.88
C THR A 234 -6.41 11.81 15.96
N ARG A 235 -6.85 12.59 16.96
CA ARG A 235 -6.34 13.95 17.19
C ARG A 235 -4.83 13.96 17.41
N THR A 236 -4.33 13.05 18.23
CA THR A 236 -2.89 12.91 18.52
C THR A 236 -2.09 12.52 17.26
N GLU A 237 -2.59 11.53 16.50
CA GLU A 237 -1.94 11.12 15.24
C GLU A 237 -1.85 12.29 14.25
N ARG A 238 -2.89 13.13 14.17
CA ARG A 238 -2.89 14.33 13.30
C ARG A 238 -1.83 15.34 13.69
N VAL A 239 -1.68 15.64 14.98
CA VAL A 239 -0.64 16.57 15.47
C VAL A 239 0.74 15.99 15.15
N LEU A 240 0.97 14.72 15.47
CA LEU A 240 2.26 14.05 15.17
C LEU A 240 2.54 13.99 13.66
N PHE A 241 1.53 13.74 12.84
CA PHE A 241 1.66 13.76 11.38
C PHE A 241 2.09 15.15 10.89
N LEU A 242 1.46 16.22 11.37
CA LEU A 242 1.81 17.59 11.00
C LEU A 242 3.25 17.92 11.40
N LEU A 243 3.64 17.69 12.65
CA LEU A 243 4.99 17.96 13.15
C LEU A 243 6.05 17.21 12.34
N LYS A 244 5.84 15.93 12.08
CA LYS A 244 6.76 15.11 11.26
C LYS A 244 6.82 15.61 9.81
N THR A 245 5.70 16.03 9.25
CA THR A 245 5.62 16.55 7.88
C THR A 245 6.41 17.85 7.75
N VAL A 246 6.15 18.82 8.64
CA VAL A 246 6.86 20.11 8.64
C VAL A 246 8.37 19.89 8.84
N ARG A 247 8.76 19.05 9.82
CA ARG A 247 10.17 18.70 10.03
C ARG A 247 10.79 18.08 8.77
N ARG A 248 10.11 17.14 8.12
CA ARG A 248 10.61 16.49 6.89
C ARG A 248 10.78 17.51 5.76
N TRP A 249 9.81 18.37 5.53
CA TRP A 249 9.88 19.39 4.48
C TRP A 249 11.01 20.39 4.72
N ALA A 250 11.18 20.85 5.97
CA ALA A 250 12.29 21.73 6.33
C ALA A 250 13.64 21.05 6.08
N LEU A 251 13.80 19.79 6.51
CA LEU A 251 15.04 19.04 6.28
C LEU A 251 15.30 18.77 4.80
N THR A 252 14.27 18.48 4.01
CA THR A 252 14.40 18.29 2.55
C THR A 252 14.88 19.58 1.90
N TRP A 253 14.27 20.72 2.24
CA TRP A 253 14.69 22.02 1.72
C TRP A 253 16.15 22.39 2.13
N LEU A 254 16.51 22.15 3.39
CA LEU A 254 17.85 22.45 3.89
C LEU A 254 18.94 21.60 3.25
N ARG A 255 18.65 20.34 2.95
CA ARG A 255 19.61 19.34 2.44
C ARG A 255 19.66 19.26 0.92
N SER A 256 18.65 19.76 0.23
CA SER A 256 18.61 19.71 -1.24
C SER A 256 19.71 20.56 -1.85
N PRO A 257 20.40 20.06 -2.87
CA PRO A 257 21.32 20.84 -3.69
C PRO A 257 20.60 21.94 -4.49
N ASP A 258 19.31 21.73 -4.80
CA ASP A 258 18.46 22.73 -5.50
C ASP A 258 17.28 23.16 -4.63
N ARG A 259 17.55 24.09 -3.72
CA ARG A 259 16.52 24.64 -2.82
C ARG A 259 15.41 25.41 -3.55
N THR A 260 15.70 25.93 -4.74
CA THR A 260 14.72 26.68 -5.55
C THR A 260 13.62 25.76 -6.04
N VAL A 261 13.98 24.59 -6.57
CA VAL A 261 13.03 23.54 -6.99
C VAL A 261 12.19 23.08 -5.81
N ILE A 262 12.82 22.83 -4.63
CA ILE A 262 12.06 22.40 -3.45
C ILE A 262 11.12 23.49 -2.95
N ALA A 263 11.54 24.76 -2.95
CA ALA A 263 10.68 25.89 -2.55
C ALA A 263 9.49 26.06 -3.52
N ASP A 264 9.70 25.91 -4.83
CA ASP A 264 8.60 25.91 -5.82
C ASP A 264 7.62 24.76 -5.58
N CYS A 265 8.12 23.56 -5.31
CA CYS A 265 7.29 22.39 -4.96
C CYS A 265 6.46 22.65 -3.69
N LEU A 266 7.05 23.27 -2.65
CA LEU A 266 6.33 23.64 -1.42
C LEU A 266 5.22 24.64 -1.73
N ARG A 267 5.52 25.69 -2.48
CA ARG A 267 4.53 26.71 -2.85
C ARG A 267 3.38 26.12 -3.65
N ARG A 268 3.66 25.42 -4.75
CA ARG A 268 2.63 24.83 -5.61
C ARG A 268 1.80 23.77 -4.92
N GLY A 269 2.47 22.81 -4.26
CA GLY A 269 1.76 21.75 -3.56
C GLY A 269 0.93 22.21 -2.38
N TRP A 270 1.21 23.40 -1.81
CA TRP A 270 0.41 24.03 -0.77
C TRP A 270 -0.91 24.62 -1.31
N HIS A 271 -0.86 25.16 -2.52
CA HIS A 271 -2.01 25.83 -3.14
C HIS A 271 -3.00 24.85 -3.80
N ASP A 272 -2.52 23.68 -4.27
CA ASP A 272 -3.36 22.64 -4.88
C ASP A 272 -4.01 21.74 -3.81
#